data_273721873ce006672b748ec4605843c8
#
_entry.id   273721873ce006672b748ec4605843c8
#
_cell.length_a   1.000
_cell.length_b   1.000
_cell.length_c   1.000
_cell.angle_alpha   90.00
_cell.angle_beta   90.00
_cell.angle_gamma   90.00
#
_symmetry.space_group_name_H-M   'P 1'
#
loop_
_entity.id
_entity.type
_entity.pdbx_description
1 polymer ?
#
loop_
_entity_poly.entity_id
_entity_poly.type
_entity_poly.pdbx_seq_one_letter_code
_entity_poly.pdbx_strand_id
1 'polypeptide(L)'
;MTNALIGHSGYVGSTLLRQTRFDAMYRSTDIADIRGSAHELVVCAGAPAQKWIANREPAADREKIEGLMAHLSTIRCKRFVLISTVDVFQSPLGVDEDTPIDEAGLHAYGLHRRMLEKFVAETFEDHLIVRLPGLVGPGLRKNVIFDFLNDNNLQQI
;
A
#
# COMPACT_ATOMS: atom_id res chain seq x y z
N MET A 1 -8.28 9.45 21.50
CA MET A 1 -7.36 9.23 20.35
C MET A 1 -8.18 8.78 19.17
N THR A 2 -7.77 9.14 17.98
CA THR A 2 -8.51 8.91 16.73
C THR A 2 -7.92 7.75 15.93
N ASN A 3 -8.76 7.11 15.09
CA ASN A 3 -8.34 6.14 14.09
C ASN A 3 -8.24 6.82 12.72
N ALA A 4 -7.12 6.68 12.04
CA ALA A 4 -6.88 7.31 10.76
C ALA A 4 -6.74 6.30 9.62
N LEU A 5 -7.25 6.64 8.44
CA LEU A 5 -7.10 5.88 7.20
C LEU A 5 -6.42 6.74 6.13
N ILE A 6 -5.30 6.26 5.61
CA ILE A 6 -4.59 6.85 4.48
C ILE A 6 -4.90 6.04 3.23
N GLY A 7 -5.24 6.72 2.13
CA GLY A 7 -5.63 6.08 0.87
C GLY A 7 -7.10 5.68 0.79
N HIS A 8 -7.97 6.39 1.50
CA HIS A 8 -9.40 6.11 1.62
C HIS A 8 -10.16 6.06 0.28
N SER A 9 -9.67 6.73 -0.75
CA SER A 9 -10.29 6.78 -2.08
C SER A 9 -9.89 5.59 -2.99
N GLY A 10 -8.87 4.83 -2.61
CA GLY A 10 -8.44 3.63 -3.33
C GLY A 10 -9.35 2.41 -3.08
N TYR A 11 -9.11 1.33 -3.83
CA TYR A 11 -9.93 0.12 -3.73
C TYR A 11 -9.94 -0.47 -2.30
N VAL A 12 -8.77 -0.66 -1.70
CA VAL A 12 -8.67 -1.19 -0.33
C VAL A 12 -9.27 -0.22 0.67
N GLY A 13 -8.88 1.06 0.63
CA GLY A 13 -9.36 2.07 1.56
C GLY A 13 -10.88 2.23 1.52
N SER A 14 -11.49 2.31 0.34
CA SER A 14 -12.93 2.38 0.19
C SER A 14 -13.65 1.11 0.66
N THR A 15 -13.01 -0.05 0.52
CA THR A 15 -13.55 -1.32 1.03
C THR A 15 -13.55 -1.34 2.57
N LEU A 16 -12.49 -0.85 3.19
CA LEU A 16 -12.43 -0.71 4.65
C LEU A 16 -13.50 0.26 5.18
N LEU A 17 -13.72 1.39 4.50
CA LEU A 17 -14.76 2.37 4.88
C LEU A 17 -16.19 1.80 4.84
N ARG A 18 -16.45 0.81 4.00
CA ARG A 18 -17.76 0.12 4.00
C ARG A 18 -17.97 -0.76 5.23
N GLN A 19 -16.90 -1.14 5.92
CA GLN A 19 -16.94 -2.11 7.01
C GLN A 19 -16.69 -1.47 8.39
N THR A 20 -15.96 -0.36 8.43
CA THR A 20 -15.62 0.31 9.70
C THR A 20 -15.50 1.81 9.52
N ARG A 21 -15.52 2.53 10.63
CA ARG A 21 -15.40 3.99 10.65
C ARG A 21 -13.98 4.40 11.02
N PHE A 22 -13.54 5.49 10.41
CA PHE A 22 -12.31 6.19 10.76
C PHE A 22 -12.64 7.64 11.09
N ASP A 23 -11.94 8.20 12.07
CA ASP A 23 -12.16 9.57 12.53
C ASP A 23 -11.45 10.60 11.63
N ALA A 24 -10.33 10.21 11.04
CA ALA A 24 -9.54 11.00 10.11
C ALA A 24 -9.23 10.21 8.84
N MET A 25 -9.28 10.89 7.69
CA MET A 25 -9.07 10.26 6.39
C MET A 25 -8.18 11.13 5.52
N TYR A 26 -7.17 10.53 4.89
CA TYR A 26 -6.21 11.21 4.03
C TYR A 26 -6.04 10.49 2.70
N ARG A 27 -5.72 11.25 1.66
CA ARG A 27 -5.35 10.77 0.34
C ARG A 27 -4.18 11.58 -0.21
N SER A 28 -3.67 11.25 -1.38
CA SER A 28 -2.48 11.90 -1.95
C SER A 28 -2.58 13.43 -2.06
N THR A 29 -3.79 13.99 -2.17
CA THR A 29 -4.00 15.44 -2.33
C THR A 29 -3.99 16.21 -1.01
N ASP A 30 -4.20 15.53 0.12
CA ASP A 30 -4.30 16.13 1.45
C ASP A 30 -3.43 15.42 2.51
N ILE A 31 -2.55 14.53 2.09
CA ILE A 31 -1.68 13.76 3.00
C ILE A 31 -0.80 14.66 3.87
N ALA A 32 -0.51 15.87 3.45
CA ALA A 32 0.29 16.81 4.23
C ALA A 32 -0.38 17.19 5.57
N ASP A 33 -1.72 17.13 5.64
CA ASP A 33 -2.49 17.49 6.84
C ASP A 33 -2.32 16.47 7.98
N ILE A 34 -1.77 15.28 7.70
CA ILE A 34 -1.46 14.29 8.74
C ILE A 34 -0.25 14.67 9.60
N ARG A 35 0.60 15.60 9.12
CA ARG A 35 1.86 15.93 9.78
C ARG A 35 1.68 16.37 11.22
N GLY A 36 2.50 15.82 12.12
CA GLY A 36 2.49 16.13 13.54
C GLY A 36 1.30 15.58 14.32
N SER A 37 0.39 14.84 13.66
CA SER A 37 -0.79 14.27 14.31
C SER A 37 -0.45 13.06 15.21
N ALA A 38 -1.41 12.70 16.09
CA ALA A 38 -1.30 11.55 16.95
C ALA A 38 -2.61 10.72 16.90
N HIS A 39 -2.48 9.42 16.72
CA HIS A 39 -3.59 8.51 16.53
C HIS A 39 -3.49 7.27 17.43
N GLU A 40 -4.62 6.62 17.70
CA GLU A 40 -4.65 5.28 18.29
C GLU A 40 -4.19 4.24 17.25
N LEU A 41 -4.82 4.29 16.08
CA LEU A 41 -4.58 3.40 14.95
C LEU A 41 -4.39 4.22 13.67
N VAL A 42 -3.39 3.88 12.89
CA VAL A 42 -3.25 4.34 11.50
C VAL A 42 -3.29 3.14 10.58
N VAL A 43 -4.20 3.14 9.61
CA VAL A 43 -4.21 2.17 8.52
C VAL A 43 -3.77 2.87 7.24
N CYS A 44 -2.65 2.43 6.66
CA CYS A 44 -2.08 3.02 5.46
C CYS A 44 -2.27 2.12 4.25
N ALA A 45 -3.21 2.50 3.37
CA ALA A 45 -3.43 1.96 2.04
C ALA A 45 -3.07 3.00 0.95
N GLY A 46 -2.14 3.91 1.27
CA GLY A 46 -1.84 5.08 0.45
C GLY A 46 -0.76 4.88 -0.62
N ALA A 47 -0.08 3.73 -0.67
CA ALA A 47 0.89 3.44 -1.72
C ALA A 47 0.18 3.28 -3.07
N PRO A 48 0.71 3.87 -4.18
CA PRO A 48 0.12 3.71 -5.50
C PRO A 48 0.01 2.24 -5.91
N ALA A 49 -1.14 1.83 -6.47
CA ALA A 49 -1.44 0.42 -6.77
C ALA A 49 -1.17 0.02 -8.24
N GLN A 50 -0.64 0.92 -9.06
CA GLN A 50 -0.46 0.70 -10.49
C GLN A 50 0.94 0.14 -10.79
N LYS A 51 1.08 -1.18 -10.66
CA LYS A 51 2.34 -1.90 -10.86
C LYS A 51 3.02 -1.58 -12.20
N TRP A 52 2.28 -1.58 -13.29
CA TRP A 52 2.83 -1.33 -14.62
C TRP A 52 3.38 0.10 -14.78
N ILE A 53 2.75 1.11 -14.15
CA ILE A 53 3.25 2.49 -14.14
C ILE A 53 4.53 2.57 -13.33
N ALA A 54 4.54 2.01 -12.12
CA ALA A 54 5.70 2.00 -11.25
C ALA A 54 6.94 1.36 -11.91
N ASN A 55 6.74 0.27 -12.65
CA ASN A 55 7.82 -0.41 -13.35
C ASN A 55 8.28 0.35 -14.60
N ARG A 56 7.40 1.09 -15.26
CA ARG A 56 7.74 1.94 -16.41
C ARG A 56 8.41 3.24 -15.99
N GLU A 57 7.99 3.80 -14.86
CA GLU A 57 8.44 5.10 -14.35
C GLU A 57 8.98 4.95 -12.91
N PRO A 58 10.08 4.20 -12.71
CA PRO A 58 10.54 3.83 -11.38
C PRO A 58 10.96 5.02 -10.52
N ALA A 59 11.54 6.05 -11.11
CA ALA A 59 11.92 7.26 -10.38
C ALA A 59 10.72 8.01 -9.80
N ALA A 60 9.65 8.16 -10.58
CA ALA A 60 8.42 8.81 -10.15
C ALA A 60 7.68 7.98 -9.07
N ASP A 61 7.68 6.67 -9.17
CA ASP A 61 7.10 5.78 -8.15
C ASP A 61 7.88 5.88 -6.83
N ARG A 62 9.20 5.86 -6.91
CA ARG A 62 10.07 6.02 -5.74
C ARG A 62 9.84 7.35 -5.03
N GLU A 63 9.78 8.45 -5.79
CA GLU A 63 9.50 9.79 -5.23
C GLU A 63 8.18 9.84 -4.47
N LYS A 64 7.13 9.21 -4.98
CA LYS A 64 5.83 9.11 -4.31
C LYS A 64 5.90 8.33 -3.00
N ILE A 65 6.63 7.23 -2.97
CA ILE A 65 6.84 6.43 -1.75
C ILE A 65 7.68 7.21 -0.73
N GLU A 66 8.77 7.83 -1.15
CA GLU A 66 9.60 8.67 -0.28
C GLU A 66 8.82 9.87 0.27
N GLY A 67 7.98 10.51 -0.53
CA GLY A 67 7.06 11.56 -0.10
C GLY A 67 6.07 11.08 0.96
N LEU A 68 5.48 9.90 0.77
CA LEU A 68 4.61 9.28 1.77
C LEU A 68 5.37 9.02 3.08
N MET A 69 6.55 8.42 3.01
CA MET A 69 7.41 8.18 4.18
C MET A 69 7.74 9.47 4.92
N ALA A 70 8.03 10.57 4.22
CA ALA A 70 8.31 11.87 4.81
C ALA A 70 7.11 12.46 5.58
N HIS A 71 5.88 12.18 5.18
CA HIS A 71 4.70 12.53 5.97
C HIS A 71 4.55 11.61 7.19
N LEU A 72 4.69 10.31 6.99
CA LEU A 72 4.54 9.31 8.04
C LEU A 72 5.59 9.44 9.16
N SER A 73 6.82 9.90 8.85
CA SER A 73 7.87 10.11 9.85
C SER A 73 7.53 11.19 10.89
N THR A 74 6.52 12.01 10.65
CA THR A 74 6.12 13.11 11.53
C THR A 74 4.96 12.76 12.46
N ILE A 75 4.32 11.62 12.29
CA ILE A 75 3.15 11.20 13.07
C ILE A 75 3.55 10.31 14.27
N ARG A 76 2.63 10.20 15.21
CA ARG A 76 2.68 9.22 16.29
C ARG A 76 1.41 8.38 16.29
N CYS A 77 1.55 7.08 16.50
CA CYS A 77 0.40 6.21 16.72
C CYS A 77 0.75 5.06 17.66
N LYS A 78 -0.25 4.47 18.31
CA LYS A 78 -0.04 3.29 19.12
C LYS A 78 0.13 2.04 18.25
N ARG A 79 -0.65 1.94 17.16
CA ARG A 79 -0.55 0.85 16.18
C ARG A 79 -0.57 1.37 14.76
N PHE A 80 0.31 0.85 13.93
CA PHE A 80 0.36 1.15 12.50
C PHE A 80 0.10 -0.11 11.67
N VAL A 81 -0.86 -0.06 10.74
CA VAL A 81 -1.15 -1.14 9.79
C VAL A 81 -0.80 -0.66 8.39
N LEU A 82 0.17 -1.31 7.76
CA LEU A 82 0.53 -1.07 6.37
C LEU A 82 -0.13 -2.09 5.45
N ILE A 83 -0.86 -1.62 4.46
CA ILE A 83 -1.30 -2.44 3.34
C ILE A 83 -0.19 -2.48 2.30
N SER A 84 0.45 -3.63 2.18
CA SER A 84 1.53 -3.93 1.26
C SER A 84 1.10 -4.95 0.21
N THR A 85 2.03 -5.60 -0.45
CA THR A 85 1.79 -6.49 -1.58
C THR A 85 2.68 -7.74 -1.52
N VAL A 86 2.19 -8.86 -2.03
CA VAL A 86 2.99 -10.07 -2.27
C VAL A 86 4.08 -9.85 -3.34
N ASP A 87 4.01 -8.77 -4.11
CA ASP A 87 5.01 -8.39 -5.12
C ASP A 87 6.37 -7.97 -4.53
N VAL A 88 6.51 -7.95 -3.19
CA VAL A 88 7.81 -7.87 -2.52
C VAL A 88 8.63 -9.16 -2.67
N PHE A 89 8.02 -10.24 -3.13
CA PHE A 89 8.70 -11.47 -3.56
C PHE A 89 8.84 -11.48 -5.09
N GLN A 90 9.97 -11.96 -5.60
CA GLN A 90 10.16 -12.16 -7.05
C GLN A 90 9.13 -13.16 -7.62
N SER A 91 8.88 -14.23 -6.85
CA SER A 91 7.83 -15.20 -7.12
C SER A 91 7.08 -15.46 -5.82
N PRO A 92 5.81 -15.06 -5.71
CA PRO A 92 5.01 -15.24 -4.52
C PRO A 92 4.38 -16.65 -4.42
N LEU A 93 5.08 -17.66 -4.89
CA LEU A 93 4.65 -19.07 -4.84
C LEU A 93 5.40 -19.81 -3.73
N GLY A 94 4.64 -20.44 -2.82
CA GLY A 94 5.22 -21.22 -1.73
C GLY A 94 5.97 -20.36 -0.70
N VAL A 95 5.57 -19.11 -0.53
CA VAL A 95 6.12 -18.17 0.45
C VAL A 95 5.11 -17.90 1.55
N ASP A 96 5.62 -17.49 2.71
CA ASP A 96 4.87 -17.05 3.88
C ASP A 96 5.47 -15.76 4.48
N GLU A 97 4.99 -15.35 5.63
CA GLU A 97 5.41 -14.13 6.30
C GLU A 97 6.89 -14.16 6.74
N ASP A 98 7.42 -15.34 7.01
CA ASP A 98 8.81 -15.57 7.49
C ASP A 98 9.80 -15.79 6.35
N THR A 99 9.32 -15.94 5.12
CA THR A 99 10.17 -16.17 3.96
C THR A 99 11.08 -14.96 3.70
N PRO A 100 12.42 -15.16 3.64
CA PRO A 100 13.36 -14.08 3.34
C PRO A 100 13.09 -13.43 1.97
N ILE A 101 13.18 -12.10 1.93
CA ILE A 101 12.98 -11.34 0.69
C ILE A 101 14.34 -11.02 0.06
N ASP A 102 14.55 -11.53 -1.15
CA ASP A 102 15.67 -11.12 -2.00
C ASP A 102 15.29 -9.86 -2.78
N GLU A 103 15.88 -8.73 -2.40
CA GLU A 103 15.61 -7.43 -3.02
C GLU A 103 16.35 -7.26 -4.36
N ALA A 104 17.42 -8.00 -4.61
CA ALA A 104 18.30 -7.78 -5.75
C ALA A 104 17.62 -8.02 -7.11
N GLY A 105 16.65 -8.92 -7.17
CA GLY A 105 15.90 -9.24 -8.38
C GLY A 105 14.51 -8.62 -8.46
N LEU A 106 14.13 -7.74 -7.51
CA LEU A 106 12.80 -7.13 -7.53
C LEU A 106 12.67 -6.06 -8.62
N HIS A 107 11.52 -6.08 -9.30
CA HIS A 107 11.10 -4.95 -10.12
C HIS A 107 10.76 -3.73 -9.24
N ALA A 108 10.76 -2.53 -9.81
CA ALA A 108 10.64 -1.28 -9.09
C ALA A 108 9.41 -1.23 -8.15
N TYR A 109 8.26 -1.71 -8.60
CA TYR A 109 7.05 -1.75 -7.79
C TYR A 109 7.26 -2.52 -6.47
N GLY A 110 7.77 -3.75 -6.54
CA GLY A 110 8.04 -4.58 -5.37
C GLY A 110 9.13 -3.98 -4.47
N LEU A 111 10.22 -3.49 -5.08
CA LEU A 111 11.33 -2.89 -4.36
C LEU A 111 10.91 -1.67 -3.52
N HIS A 112 10.12 -0.75 -4.11
CA HIS A 112 9.69 0.45 -3.40
C HIS A 112 8.66 0.14 -2.28
N ARG A 113 7.80 -0.87 -2.47
CA ARG A 113 6.90 -1.31 -1.39
C ARG A 113 7.68 -2.00 -0.27
N ARG A 114 8.73 -2.76 -0.60
CA ARG A 114 9.64 -3.30 0.40
C ARG A 114 10.38 -2.20 1.17
N MET A 115 10.79 -1.15 0.51
CA MET A 115 11.37 0.04 1.16
C MET A 115 10.41 0.66 2.18
N LEU A 116 9.13 0.79 1.82
CA LEU A 116 8.09 1.29 2.72
C LEU A 116 7.83 0.34 3.91
N GLU A 117 7.84 -0.99 3.69
CA GLU A 117 7.74 -1.98 4.77
C GLU A 117 8.86 -1.82 5.80
N LYS A 118 10.11 -1.69 5.34
CA LYS A 118 11.27 -1.50 6.22
C LYS A 118 11.15 -0.21 7.03
N PHE A 119 10.80 0.87 6.36
CA PHE A 119 10.55 2.16 7.03
C PHE A 119 9.49 2.04 8.13
N VAL A 120 8.37 1.37 7.87
CA VAL A 120 7.29 1.18 8.86
C VAL A 120 7.79 0.36 10.05
N ALA A 121 8.51 -0.74 9.80
CA ALA A 121 9.05 -1.59 10.84
C ALA A 121 10.10 -0.89 11.73
N GLU A 122 10.87 0.03 11.15
CA GLU A 122 11.87 0.82 11.89
C GLU A 122 11.26 2.01 12.64
N THR A 123 10.14 2.54 12.17
CA THR A 123 9.54 3.78 12.69
C THR A 123 8.48 3.53 13.76
N PHE A 124 7.68 2.48 13.62
CA PHE A 124 6.54 2.20 14.48
C PHE A 124 6.76 0.89 15.27
N GLU A 125 6.80 1.00 16.59
CA GLU A 125 7.05 -0.15 17.49
C GLU A 125 5.97 -1.24 17.37
N ASP A 126 4.67 -0.85 17.44
CA ASP A 126 3.55 -1.75 17.18
C ASP A 126 3.05 -1.56 15.75
N HIS A 127 3.48 -2.44 14.86
CA HIS A 127 3.09 -2.41 13.46
C HIS A 127 2.65 -3.78 12.95
N LEU A 128 1.78 -3.74 11.91
CA LEU A 128 1.37 -4.90 11.15
C LEU A 128 1.52 -4.61 9.66
N ILE A 129 2.24 -5.46 8.94
CA ILE A 129 2.39 -5.39 7.48
C ILE A 129 1.52 -6.47 6.86
N VAL A 130 0.52 -6.05 6.06
CA VAL A 130 -0.43 -6.93 5.40
C VAL A 130 -0.11 -6.97 3.91
N ARG A 131 0.47 -8.06 3.42
CA ARG A 131 0.81 -8.26 2.02
C ARG A 131 -0.37 -8.86 1.27
N LEU A 132 -1.02 -8.06 0.45
CA LEU A 132 -2.19 -8.49 -0.30
C LEU A 132 -1.79 -9.10 -1.66
N PRO A 133 -2.45 -10.18 -2.08
CA PRO A 133 -2.36 -10.73 -3.43
C PRO A 133 -3.22 -9.92 -4.41
N GLY A 134 -3.43 -10.45 -5.62
CA GLY A 134 -4.44 -9.92 -6.53
C GLY A 134 -5.84 -9.95 -5.89
N LEU A 135 -6.51 -8.80 -5.90
CA LEU A 135 -7.79 -8.62 -5.20
C LEU A 135 -8.97 -8.82 -6.15
N VAL A 136 -10.07 -9.36 -5.60
CA VAL A 136 -11.36 -9.46 -6.28
C VAL A 136 -12.47 -9.02 -5.35
N GLY A 137 -13.50 -8.37 -5.90
CA GLY A 137 -14.66 -7.96 -5.12
C GLY A 137 -15.43 -6.81 -5.74
N PRO A 138 -16.52 -6.38 -5.10
CA PRO A 138 -17.34 -5.26 -5.57
C PRO A 138 -16.54 -3.96 -5.70
N GLY A 139 -16.69 -3.27 -6.82
CA GLY A 139 -16.00 -2.02 -7.08
C GLY A 139 -14.57 -2.17 -7.62
N LEU A 140 -14.13 -3.40 -7.93
CA LEU A 140 -12.87 -3.63 -8.61
C LEU A 140 -12.87 -2.91 -9.98
N ARG A 141 -11.82 -2.12 -10.26
CA ARG A 141 -11.69 -1.34 -11.49
C ARG A 141 -10.40 -1.62 -12.26
N LYS A 142 -9.52 -2.44 -11.70
CA LYS A 142 -8.18 -2.71 -12.26
C LYS A 142 -7.74 -4.09 -11.81
N ASN A 143 -7.21 -4.82 -12.65
CA ASN A 143 -6.34 -6.01 -12.65
C ASN A 143 -6.77 -6.97 -13.77
N VAL A 144 -6.04 -8.04 -13.96
CA VAL A 144 -6.31 -9.04 -15.00
C VAL A 144 -7.73 -9.62 -14.94
N ILE A 145 -8.30 -9.76 -13.76
CA ILE A 145 -9.67 -10.28 -13.58
C ILE A 145 -10.71 -9.24 -14.03
N PHE A 146 -10.51 -7.97 -13.67
CA PHE A 146 -11.37 -6.88 -14.16
C PHE A 146 -11.29 -6.77 -15.68
N ASP A 147 -10.08 -6.82 -16.25
CA ASP A 147 -9.88 -6.73 -17.69
C ASP A 147 -10.53 -7.92 -18.42
N PHE A 148 -10.41 -9.13 -17.87
CA PHE A 148 -11.07 -10.32 -18.39
C PHE A 148 -12.61 -10.21 -18.38
N LEU A 149 -13.18 -9.72 -17.28
CA LEU A 149 -14.64 -9.55 -17.14
C LEU A 149 -15.23 -8.43 -17.99
N ASN A 150 -14.40 -7.49 -18.47
CA ASN A 150 -14.81 -6.34 -19.26
C ASN A 150 -14.28 -6.35 -20.70
N ASP A 151 -13.70 -7.45 -21.15
CA ASP A 151 -13.08 -7.62 -22.47
C ASP A 151 -12.03 -6.54 -22.81
N ASN A 152 -11.32 -6.05 -21.76
CA ASN A 152 -10.31 -5.03 -21.93
C ASN A 152 -8.95 -5.68 -22.24
N ASN A 153 -8.33 -5.30 -23.37
CA ASN A 153 -6.92 -5.59 -23.70
C ASN A 153 -6.47 -7.05 -23.46
N LEU A 154 -7.33 -8.02 -23.79
CA LEU A 154 -6.97 -9.44 -23.74
C LEU A 154 -5.96 -9.76 -24.84
N GLN A 155 -4.73 -9.30 -24.69
CA GLN A 155 -3.59 -9.80 -25.43
C GLN A 155 -3.02 -10.99 -24.67
N GLN A 156 -3.02 -12.14 -25.34
CA GLN A 156 -2.58 -13.47 -24.91
C GLN A 156 -1.77 -13.52 -23.61
N ILE A 157 -2.32 -14.34 -22.70
CA ILE A 157 -1.57 -14.86 -21.56
C ILE A 157 -0.56 -15.88 -22.08
#